data_334c1ffebf45061d05b95a049b54c98d
#
_entry.id   334c1ffebf45061d05b95a049b54c98d
#
_cell.length_a   1.000
_cell.length_b   1.000
_cell.length_c   1.000
_cell.angle_alpha   90.00
_cell.angle_beta   90.00
_cell.angle_gamma   90.00
#
_symmetry.space_group_name_H-M   'P 1'
#
loop_
_entity.id
_entity.type
_entity.pdbx_description
1 polymer ?
#
loop_
_entity_poly.entity_id
_entity_poly.type
_entity_poly.pdbx_seq_one_letter_code
_entity_poly.pdbx_strand_id
1 'polypeptide(L)'
;MQRLISVMCGLILATGLVLAGAGPAAAQATLQGSWTATKAEHDGKPADDVVGHRLTFTGDRFEIRSKDGSTVVYTGTFRTDQNAKPASIDFVNTEGTDKGKTWRGIYAFDGDTLTTCDNAPDVAKARPTAFEAKSGSGHILVTFARAP
;
A
#
# COMPACT_ATOMS: atom_id res chain seq x y z
N MET A 1 9.60 -33.74 68.75
CA MET A 1 8.46 -33.09 68.07
C MET A 1 9.02 -32.19 66.93
N GLN A 2 9.02 -32.68 65.74
CA GLN A 2 9.51 -31.96 64.59
C GLN A 2 8.35 -31.28 63.90
N ARG A 3 8.44 -29.96 63.71
CA ARG A 3 7.51 -29.20 62.88
C ARG A 3 8.18 -28.96 61.55
N LEU A 4 7.64 -29.57 60.51
CA LEU A 4 7.97 -29.35 59.13
C LEU A 4 7.36 -28.00 58.69
N ILE A 5 8.20 -27.09 58.24
CA ILE A 5 7.76 -25.83 57.60
C ILE A 5 7.88 -26.07 56.08
N SER A 6 6.73 -26.21 55.42
CA SER A 6 6.65 -26.22 53.96
C SER A 6 6.81 -24.80 53.40
N VAL A 7 7.87 -24.59 52.66
CA VAL A 7 8.06 -23.39 51.86
C VAL A 7 7.40 -23.62 50.51
N MET A 8 6.26 -22.97 50.27
CA MET A 8 5.67 -22.90 48.94
C MET A 8 6.45 -21.89 48.08
N CYS A 9 7.17 -22.41 47.11
CA CYS A 9 7.82 -21.60 46.08
C CYS A 9 6.77 -21.20 45.04
N GLY A 10 6.32 -19.94 45.08
CA GLY A 10 5.38 -19.40 44.10
C GLY A 10 6.09 -19.14 42.78
N LEU A 11 5.73 -19.88 41.75
CA LEU A 11 6.19 -19.71 40.38
C LEU A 11 5.39 -18.54 39.75
N ILE A 12 6.02 -17.36 39.67
CA ILE A 12 5.45 -16.23 38.93
C ILE A 12 5.73 -16.46 37.46
N LEU A 13 4.70 -16.90 36.71
CA LEU A 13 4.73 -16.88 35.23
C LEU A 13 4.55 -15.41 34.78
N ALA A 14 5.64 -14.78 34.38
CA ALA A 14 5.60 -13.54 33.65
C ALA A 14 5.17 -13.85 32.20
N THR A 15 3.88 -13.68 31.89
CA THR A 15 3.38 -13.68 30.51
C THR A 15 3.86 -12.40 29.82
N GLY A 16 4.98 -12.49 29.13
CA GLY A 16 5.44 -11.43 28.21
C GLY A 16 4.48 -11.32 27.04
N LEU A 17 3.73 -10.21 26.99
CA LEU A 17 2.93 -9.83 25.84
C LEU A 17 3.88 -9.45 24.70
N VAL A 18 4.15 -10.37 23.78
CA VAL A 18 4.88 -10.09 22.56
C VAL A 18 3.92 -9.30 21.65
N LEU A 19 4.11 -7.98 21.57
CA LEU A 19 3.52 -7.18 20.51
C LEU A 19 4.20 -7.61 19.19
N ALA A 20 3.55 -8.50 18.47
CA ALA A 20 3.93 -8.81 17.09
C ALA A 20 3.69 -7.54 16.27
N GLY A 21 4.73 -6.78 16.01
CA GLY A 21 4.69 -5.70 15.03
C GLY A 21 4.30 -6.28 13.67
N ALA A 22 3.25 -5.75 13.06
CA ALA A 22 2.84 -6.14 11.73
C ALA A 22 4.00 -5.86 10.74
N GLY A 23 4.66 -6.91 10.28
CA GLY A 23 5.78 -6.83 9.34
C GLY A 23 5.34 -6.52 7.90
N PRO A 24 6.26 -6.35 6.94
CA PRO A 24 5.96 -6.05 5.54
C PRO A 24 4.93 -7.00 4.89
N ALA A 25 4.94 -8.27 5.28
CA ALA A 25 3.99 -9.27 4.79
C ALA A 25 2.54 -8.97 5.19
N ALA A 26 2.30 -8.39 6.37
CA ALA A 26 0.96 -8.02 6.82
C ALA A 26 0.39 -6.84 6.02
N ALA A 27 1.23 -5.84 5.63
CA ALA A 27 0.79 -4.74 4.76
C ALA A 27 0.44 -5.24 3.35
N GLN A 28 1.25 -6.13 2.78
CA GLN A 28 0.95 -6.74 1.50
C GLN A 28 -0.37 -7.54 1.54
N ALA A 29 -0.63 -8.27 2.63
CA ALA A 29 -1.87 -9.00 2.82
C ALA A 29 -3.09 -8.06 2.86
N THR A 30 -2.98 -6.86 3.44
CA THR A 30 -4.05 -5.85 3.48
C THR A 30 -4.32 -5.25 2.10
N LEU A 31 -3.31 -5.09 1.26
CA LEU A 31 -3.44 -4.62 -0.12
C LEU A 31 -4.11 -5.66 -1.03
N GLN A 32 -3.97 -6.96 -0.74
CA GLN A 32 -4.46 -8.04 -1.60
C GLN A 32 -5.92 -7.87 -2.01
N GLY A 33 -6.23 -8.22 -3.26
CA GLY A 33 -7.55 -8.09 -3.84
C GLY A 33 -7.65 -6.92 -4.82
N SER A 34 -8.86 -6.54 -5.15
CA SER A 34 -9.16 -5.53 -6.16
C SER A 34 -9.70 -4.24 -5.56
N TRP A 35 -9.30 -3.14 -6.16
CA TRP A 35 -9.61 -1.79 -5.76
C TRP A 35 -10.06 -0.99 -6.98
N THR A 36 -11.15 -0.22 -6.85
CA THR A 36 -11.65 0.63 -7.93
C THR A 36 -11.36 2.09 -7.62
N ALA A 37 -10.72 2.79 -8.54
CA ALA A 37 -10.43 4.22 -8.41
C ALA A 37 -11.75 5.02 -8.39
N THR A 38 -11.95 5.79 -7.33
CA THR A 38 -13.15 6.61 -7.12
C THR A 38 -12.88 8.09 -7.30
N LYS A 39 -11.63 8.52 -7.09
CA LYS A 39 -11.15 9.88 -7.31
C LYS A 39 -9.69 9.85 -7.71
N ALA A 40 -9.30 10.72 -8.62
CA ALA A 40 -7.90 10.90 -9.00
C ALA A 40 -7.59 12.36 -9.31
N GLU A 41 -6.38 12.78 -8.96
CA GLU A 41 -5.81 14.09 -9.27
C GLU A 41 -4.38 13.89 -9.77
N HIS A 42 -3.99 14.56 -10.83
CA HIS A 42 -2.65 14.55 -11.38
C HIS A 42 -2.17 15.98 -11.63
N ASP A 43 -1.03 16.32 -11.06
CA ASP A 43 -0.36 17.60 -11.27
C ASP A 43 -1.29 18.83 -11.07
N GLY A 44 -2.11 18.77 -10.02
CA GLY A 44 -3.03 19.83 -9.64
C GLY A 44 -4.35 19.86 -10.40
N LYS A 45 -4.65 18.84 -11.21
CA LYS A 45 -5.89 18.75 -12.00
C LYS A 45 -6.62 17.43 -11.75
N PRO A 46 -7.96 17.41 -11.85
CA PRO A 46 -8.69 16.13 -11.88
C PRO A 46 -8.16 15.22 -12.99
N ALA A 47 -8.02 13.94 -12.68
CA ALA A 47 -7.63 12.87 -13.61
C ALA A 47 -8.82 11.91 -13.81
N ASP A 48 -9.87 12.41 -14.47
CA ASP A 48 -11.13 11.69 -14.65
C ASP A 48 -10.98 10.41 -15.48
N ASP A 49 -9.95 10.35 -16.33
CA ASP A 49 -9.59 9.19 -17.13
C ASP A 49 -9.10 8.01 -16.26
N VAL A 50 -8.60 8.27 -15.06
CA VAL A 50 -8.17 7.24 -14.09
C VAL A 50 -9.35 6.71 -13.28
N VAL A 51 -10.40 7.51 -13.10
CA VAL A 51 -11.57 7.11 -12.30
C VAL A 51 -12.29 5.91 -12.95
N GLY A 52 -12.52 4.89 -12.14
CA GLY A 52 -13.09 3.61 -12.57
C GLY A 52 -12.07 2.55 -12.96
N HIS A 53 -10.79 2.89 -13.12
CA HIS A 53 -9.75 1.89 -13.30
C HIS A 53 -9.71 0.94 -12.10
N ARG A 54 -9.37 -0.31 -12.36
CA ARG A 54 -9.26 -1.34 -11.33
C ARG A 54 -7.81 -1.72 -11.09
N LEU A 55 -7.33 -1.50 -9.87
CA LEU A 55 -6.03 -1.95 -9.38
C LEU A 55 -6.22 -3.26 -8.62
N THR A 56 -5.54 -4.31 -9.05
CA THR A 56 -5.57 -5.61 -8.37
C THR A 56 -4.17 -5.98 -7.89
N PHE A 57 -4.07 -6.40 -6.63
CA PHE A 57 -2.86 -6.96 -6.05
C PHE A 57 -3.04 -8.47 -5.86
N THR A 58 -2.09 -9.25 -6.36
CA THR A 58 -2.04 -10.71 -6.22
C THR A 58 -0.62 -11.14 -5.88
N GLY A 59 -0.39 -11.56 -4.64
CA GLY A 59 0.97 -11.84 -4.15
C GLY A 59 1.82 -10.57 -4.16
N ASP A 60 2.92 -10.60 -4.90
CA ASP A 60 3.82 -9.47 -5.12
C ASP A 60 3.57 -8.73 -6.44
N ARG A 61 2.49 -9.06 -7.15
CA ARG A 61 2.15 -8.49 -8.45
C ARG A 61 1.00 -7.50 -8.36
N PHE A 62 1.01 -6.49 -9.24
CA PHE A 62 -0.11 -5.61 -9.48
C PHE A 62 -0.53 -5.64 -10.95
N GLU A 63 -1.80 -5.36 -11.16
CA GLU A 63 -2.39 -5.15 -12.48
C GLU A 63 -3.39 -3.99 -12.41
N ILE A 64 -3.30 -3.08 -13.37
CA ILE A 64 -4.28 -2.00 -13.55
C ILE A 64 -5.03 -2.27 -14.84
N ARG A 65 -6.36 -2.36 -14.75
CA ARG A 65 -7.27 -2.50 -15.90
C ARG A 65 -8.06 -1.23 -16.13
N SER A 66 -8.45 -1.04 -17.40
CA SER A 66 -9.39 -0.01 -17.81
C SER A 66 -10.72 -0.14 -17.07
N LYS A 67 -11.50 0.94 -17.05
CA LYS A 67 -12.81 1.02 -16.37
C LYS A 67 -13.76 -0.10 -16.75
N ASP A 68 -13.79 -0.48 -18.02
CA ASP A 68 -14.62 -1.57 -18.54
C ASP A 68 -14.02 -2.98 -18.31
N GLY A 69 -12.78 -3.03 -17.75
CA GLY A 69 -12.06 -4.26 -17.47
C GLY A 69 -11.46 -4.97 -18.70
N SER A 70 -11.66 -4.42 -19.90
CA SER A 70 -11.27 -5.08 -21.16
C SER A 70 -9.76 -5.05 -21.41
N THR A 71 -9.08 -3.99 -20.94
CA THR A 71 -7.67 -3.74 -21.26
C THR A 71 -6.83 -3.71 -20.00
N VAL A 72 -5.70 -4.45 -20.02
CA VAL A 72 -4.61 -4.27 -19.05
C VAL A 72 -3.84 -3.02 -19.43
N VAL A 73 -3.86 -2.01 -18.57
CA VAL A 73 -3.18 -0.73 -18.79
C VAL A 73 -1.73 -0.81 -18.30
N TYR A 74 -1.54 -1.34 -17.09
CA TYR A 74 -0.23 -1.53 -16.48
C TYR A 74 -0.20 -2.84 -15.70
N THR A 75 0.98 -3.46 -15.64
CA THR A 75 1.23 -4.63 -14.80
C THR A 75 2.69 -4.71 -14.37
N GLY A 76 2.92 -5.33 -13.25
CA GLY A 76 4.26 -5.51 -12.72
C GLY A 76 4.28 -6.10 -11.33
N THR A 77 5.33 -5.78 -10.60
CA THR A 77 5.52 -6.16 -9.19
C THR A 77 5.47 -4.93 -8.30
N PHE A 78 5.19 -5.11 -7.02
CA PHE A 78 5.20 -4.02 -6.06
C PHE A 78 5.94 -4.41 -4.77
N ARG A 79 6.41 -3.40 -4.06
CA ARG A 79 7.04 -3.53 -2.75
C ARG A 79 6.52 -2.44 -1.83
N THR A 80 6.43 -2.74 -0.54
CA THR A 80 6.00 -1.79 0.49
C THR A 80 7.03 -1.69 1.61
N ASP A 81 7.08 -0.52 2.25
CA ASP A 81 7.77 -0.29 3.50
C ASP A 81 6.82 0.40 4.49
N GLN A 82 6.36 -0.35 5.48
CA GLN A 82 5.48 0.16 6.53
C GLN A 82 6.19 1.00 7.57
N ASN A 83 7.51 0.88 7.68
CA ASN A 83 8.31 1.65 8.64
C ASN A 83 8.61 3.05 8.12
N ALA A 84 8.48 3.27 6.82
CA ALA A 84 8.52 4.62 6.25
C ALA A 84 7.32 5.44 6.75
N LYS A 85 7.47 6.75 6.83
CA LYS A 85 6.41 7.67 7.29
C LYS A 85 6.29 8.86 6.33
N PRO A 86 5.23 8.87 5.49
CA PRO A 86 4.18 7.85 5.31
C PRO A 86 4.71 6.50 4.82
N ALA A 87 3.93 5.42 5.01
CA ALA A 87 4.27 4.12 4.46
C ALA A 87 4.45 4.21 2.94
N SER A 88 5.46 3.53 2.41
CA SER A 88 5.82 3.65 1.00
C SER A 88 5.41 2.42 0.19
N ILE A 89 5.18 2.64 -1.10
CA ILE A 89 4.89 1.61 -2.10
C ILE A 89 5.65 1.93 -3.39
N ASP A 90 6.31 0.94 -3.96
CA ASP A 90 6.97 1.03 -5.26
C ASP A 90 6.30 0.07 -6.23
N PHE A 91 5.90 0.58 -7.39
CA PHE A 91 5.36 -0.21 -8.50
C PHE A 91 6.43 -0.35 -9.57
N VAL A 92 6.89 -1.56 -9.82
CA VAL A 92 7.87 -1.86 -10.88
C VAL A 92 7.12 -2.37 -12.10
N ASN A 93 7.03 -1.57 -13.14
CA ASN A 93 6.35 -1.93 -14.38
C ASN A 93 7.16 -2.96 -15.18
N THR A 94 6.55 -4.08 -15.52
CA THR A 94 7.21 -5.18 -16.25
C THR A 94 6.81 -5.27 -17.71
N GLU A 95 5.73 -4.61 -18.12
CA GLU A 95 5.20 -4.61 -19.48
C GLU A 95 4.64 -3.24 -19.86
N GLY A 96 4.39 -3.04 -21.16
CA GLY A 96 3.79 -1.82 -21.69
C GLY A 96 4.78 -0.66 -21.86
N THR A 97 4.26 0.55 -22.02
CA THR A 97 5.04 1.78 -22.27
C THR A 97 5.97 2.16 -21.12
N ASP A 98 5.61 1.78 -19.90
CA ASP A 98 6.39 2.07 -18.70
C ASP A 98 7.27 0.89 -18.25
N LYS A 99 7.45 -0.11 -19.11
CA LYS A 99 8.33 -1.26 -18.82
C LYS A 99 9.70 -0.81 -18.32
N GLY A 100 10.11 -1.36 -17.19
CA GLY A 100 11.39 -1.05 -16.54
C GLY A 100 11.37 0.20 -15.66
N LYS A 101 10.30 0.99 -15.69
CA LYS A 101 10.14 2.15 -14.80
C LYS A 101 9.59 1.72 -13.44
N THR A 102 10.04 2.41 -12.40
CA THR A 102 9.50 2.26 -11.04
C THR A 102 8.78 3.53 -10.65
N TRP A 103 7.48 3.41 -10.35
CA TRP A 103 6.72 4.47 -9.73
C TRP A 103 6.92 4.40 -8.23
N ARG A 104 7.40 5.49 -7.63
CA ARG A 104 7.66 5.59 -6.20
C ARG A 104 6.56 6.37 -5.53
N GLY A 105 5.91 5.76 -4.55
CA GLY A 105 4.75 6.35 -3.90
C GLY A 105 4.68 6.12 -2.41
N ILE A 106 3.60 6.64 -1.87
CA ILE A 106 3.14 6.44 -0.49
C ILE A 106 1.71 5.92 -0.53
N TYR A 107 1.29 5.22 0.52
CA TYR A 107 -0.06 4.69 0.61
C TYR A 107 -0.59 4.74 2.05
N ALA A 108 -1.91 4.76 2.17
CA ALA A 108 -2.60 4.67 3.45
C ALA A 108 -3.96 3.99 3.28
N PHE A 109 -4.42 3.36 4.35
CA PHE A 109 -5.75 2.78 4.45
C PHE A 109 -6.63 3.58 5.41
N ASP A 110 -7.92 3.65 5.09
CA ASP A 110 -8.99 4.07 5.97
C ASP A 110 -10.18 3.12 5.72
N GLY A 111 -10.30 2.06 6.54
CA GLY A 111 -11.27 0.99 6.33
C GLY A 111 -11.11 0.33 4.96
N ASP A 112 -12.16 0.36 4.14
CA ASP A 112 -12.17 -0.16 2.77
C ASP A 112 -11.72 0.86 1.71
N THR A 113 -11.10 1.95 2.13
CA THR A 113 -10.52 2.98 1.28
C THR A 113 -9.00 2.87 1.28
N LEU A 114 -8.40 2.80 0.10
CA LEU A 114 -6.97 2.89 -0.13
C LEU A 114 -6.68 4.22 -0.82
N THR A 115 -5.71 4.96 -0.31
CA THR A 115 -5.17 6.15 -0.98
C THR A 115 -3.72 5.89 -1.36
N THR A 116 -3.35 6.15 -2.60
CA THR A 116 -1.97 6.15 -3.09
C THR A 116 -1.60 7.52 -3.64
N CYS A 117 -0.37 7.91 -3.47
CA CYS A 117 0.20 9.07 -4.14
C CYS A 117 1.58 8.67 -4.66
N ASP A 118 1.85 8.82 -5.95
CA ASP A 118 3.11 8.42 -6.55
C ASP A 118 3.56 9.38 -7.67
N ASN A 119 4.74 9.12 -8.23
CA ASN A 119 5.34 9.93 -9.27
C ASN A 119 5.05 9.44 -10.70
N ALA A 120 4.04 8.61 -10.92
CA ALA A 120 3.66 8.21 -12.26
C ALA A 120 3.04 9.37 -13.06
N PRO A 121 3.30 9.49 -14.34
CA PRO A 121 4.27 8.73 -15.14
C PRO A 121 5.69 9.34 -15.12
N ASP A 122 5.90 10.47 -14.42
CA ASP A 122 7.19 11.19 -14.41
C ASP A 122 8.12 10.64 -13.32
N VAL A 123 8.78 9.54 -13.62
CA VAL A 123 9.69 8.85 -12.69
C VAL A 123 10.95 9.66 -12.32
N ALA A 124 11.19 10.80 -12.96
CA ALA A 124 12.26 11.73 -12.58
C ALA A 124 11.89 12.54 -11.32
N LYS A 125 10.60 12.65 -11.01
CA LYS A 125 10.14 13.30 -9.79
C LYS A 125 10.42 12.46 -8.56
N ALA A 126 10.66 13.13 -7.44
CA ALA A 126 10.85 12.46 -6.15
C ALA A 126 9.58 11.75 -5.67
N ARG A 127 9.73 10.76 -4.79
CA ARG A 127 8.62 10.16 -4.06
C ARG A 127 7.84 11.27 -3.34
N PRO A 128 6.50 11.29 -3.40
CA PRO A 128 5.68 12.19 -2.60
C PRO A 128 5.95 12.01 -1.10
N THR A 129 5.87 13.09 -0.36
CA THR A 129 5.97 13.09 1.12
C THR A 129 4.63 13.38 1.80
N ALA A 130 3.62 13.75 1.01
CA ALA A 130 2.26 13.99 1.46
C ALA A 130 1.25 13.50 0.41
N PHE A 131 0.02 13.21 0.84
CA PHE A 131 -1.08 12.79 -0.04
C PHE A 131 -1.69 13.99 -0.76
N GLU A 132 -0.96 14.53 -1.73
CA GLU A 132 -1.36 15.67 -2.53
C GLU A 132 -0.69 15.62 -3.92
N ALA A 133 -1.39 16.11 -4.92
CA ALA A 133 -0.92 16.18 -6.31
C ALA A 133 -0.91 17.65 -6.77
N LYS A 134 -0.06 18.47 -6.16
CA LYS A 134 0.04 19.91 -6.48
C LYS A 134 0.49 20.14 -7.92
N SER A 135 0.07 21.26 -8.50
CA SER A 135 0.56 21.72 -9.80
C SER A 135 2.09 21.84 -9.80
N GLY A 136 2.74 21.29 -10.83
CA GLY A 136 4.21 21.23 -10.96
C GLY A 136 4.88 20.08 -10.21
N SER A 137 4.14 19.32 -9.39
CA SER A 137 4.70 18.18 -8.64
C SER A 137 4.97 16.96 -9.53
N GLY A 138 4.20 16.79 -10.60
CA GLY A 138 4.18 15.57 -11.40
C GLY A 138 3.62 14.36 -10.66
N HIS A 139 2.98 14.58 -9.49
CA HIS A 139 2.42 13.51 -8.69
C HIS A 139 0.98 13.19 -9.10
N ILE A 140 0.61 11.92 -8.93
CA ILE A 140 -0.76 11.45 -9.05
C ILE A 140 -1.25 10.97 -7.68
N LEU A 141 -2.42 11.45 -7.29
CA LEU A 141 -3.12 11.05 -6.05
C LEU A 141 -4.38 10.30 -6.45
N VAL A 142 -4.52 9.07 -6.00
CA VAL A 142 -5.68 8.24 -6.32
C VAL A 142 -6.30 7.69 -5.04
N THR A 143 -7.62 7.82 -4.94
CA THR A 143 -8.44 7.20 -3.90
C THR A 143 -9.19 6.02 -4.50
N PHE A 144 -9.11 4.89 -3.84
CA PHE A 144 -9.75 3.66 -4.26
C PHE A 144 -10.73 3.17 -3.20
N ALA A 145 -11.81 2.54 -3.64
CA ALA A 145 -12.67 1.72 -2.81
C ALA A 145 -12.39 0.24 -3.09
N ARG A 146 -12.47 -0.60 -2.06
CA ARG A 146 -12.35 -2.05 -2.24
C ARG A 146 -13.46 -2.53 -3.17
N ALA A 147 -13.09 -3.24 -4.22
CA ALA A 147 -14.06 -3.89 -5.10
C ALA A 147 -14.69 -5.12 -4.41
N PRO A 148 -15.99 -5.39 -4.65
CA PRO A 148 -16.66 -6.56 -4.10
C PRO A 148 -16.12 -7.88 -4.64
#